data_002204f0387d150fb9437d2db7b998e3
#
_entry.id   002204f0387d150fb9437d2db7b998e3
#
_cell.length_a   1.000
_cell.length_b   1.000
_cell.length_c   1.000
_cell.angle_alpha   90.00
_cell.angle_beta   90.00
_cell.angle_gamma   90.00
#
_symmetry.space_group_name_H-M   'P 1'
#
loop_
_entity.id
_entity.type
_entity.pdbx_description
1 polymer ?
#
loop_
_entity_poly.entity_id
_entity_poly.type
_entity_poly.pdbx_seq_one_letter_code
_entity_poly.pdbx_strand_id
1 'polypeptide(L)'
;MSFPIESAQVFRHFLDLQPTHWRRRRGSLGPQQVMLGLMTMTVLGCKGYEQTLGEMKVRLGRQLGWNQDEDVPSVSALCQARQKMDEHRCAALVSQVYALCSTARACASLRYGGFRLLAEDGTKLALPAYKALRDHFGCPSQGVGRDMAGPQASLTVLWDVGANQPVDWRLGTYRTSEQEHARALAGSVGKGDLLLADRNFPSRRYLTQIHGRQAHVLMRIRAEGSGDLREVTAFLAGSVTDVICEIGTRDEHDRPLPDQRTMSVRLVRATLPDGSTAVYITTLLDQHAHPAVVLVALYAQRWRIETAFRELKIWHGLERFHARHVDGIAQEIAALMIFQLLASELEAQARLQHVEAQPPPPAAESNAIQKPTIRFNRRIVADCTVNIIYAAAMGEDIQKALTSAFYRIWRYRQTVKSGRTFPRMRKSSHRGWKSRGSTKKGKR
;
A
#
# COMPACT_ATOMS: atom_id res chain seq x y z
N MET A 1 12.54 -22.48 -22.53
CA MET A 1 12.60 -22.39 -21.07
C MET A 1 11.17 -22.44 -20.58
N SER A 2 10.80 -23.46 -19.81
CA SER A 2 9.46 -23.58 -19.24
C SER A 2 9.36 -22.58 -18.10
N PHE A 3 8.38 -21.70 -18.18
CA PHE A 3 8.01 -20.82 -17.07
C PHE A 3 7.75 -21.62 -15.80
N PRO A 4 8.11 -21.14 -14.62
CA PRO A 4 7.66 -21.78 -13.40
C PRO A 4 6.14 -21.86 -13.45
N ILE A 5 5.59 -23.07 -13.41
CA ILE A 5 4.16 -23.35 -13.40
C ILE A 5 3.43 -22.55 -12.31
N GLU A 6 4.17 -22.20 -11.25
CA GLU A 6 3.73 -21.37 -10.12
C GLU A 6 3.21 -19.99 -10.51
N SER A 7 3.80 -19.35 -11.52
CA SER A 7 3.43 -17.99 -11.92
C SER A 7 2.03 -17.86 -12.50
N ALA A 8 1.62 -18.84 -13.33
CA ALA A 8 0.26 -18.87 -13.87
C ALA A 8 -0.76 -19.28 -12.79
N GLN A 9 -0.32 -20.06 -11.80
CA GLN A 9 -1.18 -20.56 -10.73
C GLN A 9 -1.66 -19.42 -9.82
N VAL A 10 -0.83 -18.41 -9.51
CA VAL A 10 -1.25 -17.27 -8.66
C VAL A 10 -2.53 -16.61 -9.19
N PHE A 11 -2.58 -16.32 -10.49
CA PHE A 11 -3.76 -15.69 -11.08
C PHE A 11 -4.97 -16.64 -11.17
N ARG A 12 -4.77 -17.93 -11.38
CA ARG A 12 -5.84 -18.93 -11.33
C ARG A 12 -6.35 -19.12 -9.92
N HIS A 13 -5.46 -19.37 -8.96
CA HIS A 13 -5.81 -19.55 -7.55
C HIS A 13 -6.53 -18.35 -6.97
N PHE A 14 -6.15 -17.11 -7.38
CA PHE A 14 -6.90 -15.93 -6.98
C PHE A 14 -8.39 -16.03 -7.35
N LEU A 15 -8.72 -16.53 -8.54
CA LEU A 15 -10.11 -16.69 -8.96
C LEU A 15 -10.82 -17.85 -8.24
N ASP A 16 -10.05 -18.85 -7.76
CA ASP A 16 -10.57 -20.02 -7.03
C ASP A 16 -10.75 -19.75 -5.53
N LEU A 17 -10.18 -18.68 -4.99
CA LEU A 17 -10.35 -18.28 -3.58
C LEU A 17 -11.81 -17.96 -3.27
N GLN A 18 -12.42 -18.75 -2.41
CA GLN A 18 -13.82 -18.58 -2.03
C GLN A 18 -13.97 -18.31 -0.53
N PRO A 19 -14.80 -17.32 -0.16
CA PRO A 19 -15.24 -17.21 1.24
C PRO A 19 -16.06 -18.44 1.64
N THR A 20 -15.71 -19.07 2.74
CA THR A 20 -16.14 -20.40 3.17
C THR A 20 -17.65 -20.60 3.41
N HIS A 21 -18.49 -19.60 3.36
CA HIS A 21 -19.93 -19.72 3.69
C HIS A 21 -20.86 -18.99 2.70
N TRP A 22 -20.49 -18.90 1.43
CA TRP A 22 -21.32 -18.25 0.43
C TRP A 22 -22.41 -19.17 -0.12
N ARG A 23 -23.64 -19.05 0.38
CA ARG A 23 -24.77 -19.78 -0.21
C ARG A 23 -25.20 -19.12 -1.52
N ARG A 24 -25.15 -19.90 -2.59
CA ARG A 24 -25.49 -19.47 -3.96
C ARG A 24 -26.90 -19.91 -4.32
N ARG A 25 -27.77 -18.96 -4.73
CA ARG A 25 -28.97 -19.27 -5.49
C ARG A 25 -28.60 -19.35 -6.96
N ARG A 26 -29.33 -20.18 -7.74
CA ARG A 26 -29.13 -20.28 -9.20
C ARG A 26 -29.27 -18.87 -9.81
N GLY A 27 -28.33 -18.44 -10.66
CA GLY A 27 -28.31 -17.11 -11.26
C GLY A 27 -27.81 -15.94 -10.37
N SER A 28 -27.42 -16.21 -9.11
CA SER A 28 -26.85 -15.16 -8.25
C SER A 28 -25.35 -15.01 -8.46
N LEU A 29 -24.85 -13.75 -8.30
CA LEU A 29 -23.42 -13.47 -8.32
C LEU A 29 -22.72 -14.16 -7.16
N GLY A 30 -21.63 -14.87 -7.45
CA GLY A 30 -20.73 -15.45 -6.44
C GLY A 30 -19.67 -14.45 -5.99
N PRO A 31 -18.88 -14.80 -4.94
CA PRO A 31 -17.84 -13.93 -4.39
C PRO A 31 -16.77 -13.53 -5.40
N GLN A 32 -16.38 -14.46 -6.28
CA GLN A 32 -15.43 -14.20 -7.36
C GLN A 32 -15.95 -13.13 -8.33
N GLN A 33 -17.22 -13.26 -8.74
CA GLN A 33 -17.86 -12.32 -9.66
C GLN A 33 -18.01 -10.95 -9.02
N VAL A 34 -18.32 -10.89 -7.71
CA VAL A 34 -18.37 -9.63 -6.93
C VAL A 34 -16.99 -8.99 -6.86
N MET A 35 -15.95 -9.75 -6.49
CA MET A 35 -14.58 -9.22 -6.41
C MET A 35 -14.06 -8.78 -7.78
N LEU A 36 -14.31 -9.57 -8.82
CA LEU A 36 -13.94 -9.22 -10.19
C LEU A 36 -14.68 -7.95 -10.66
N GLY A 37 -15.96 -7.80 -10.29
CA GLY A 37 -16.72 -6.59 -10.53
C GLY A 37 -16.14 -5.37 -9.79
N LEU A 38 -15.75 -5.53 -8.52
CA LEU A 38 -15.10 -4.48 -7.75
C LEU A 38 -13.75 -4.07 -8.36
N MET A 39 -12.93 -5.03 -8.77
CA MET A 39 -11.65 -4.76 -9.45
C MET A 39 -11.87 -4.07 -10.80
N THR A 40 -12.86 -4.54 -11.59
CA THR A 40 -13.25 -3.90 -12.85
C THR A 40 -13.64 -2.44 -12.61
N MET A 41 -14.49 -2.20 -11.63
CA MET A 41 -14.98 -0.86 -11.30
C MET A 41 -13.84 0.08 -10.88
N THR A 42 -12.97 -0.36 -9.99
CA THR A 42 -11.89 0.46 -9.45
C THR A 42 -10.77 0.67 -10.45
N VAL A 43 -10.30 -0.39 -11.10
CA VAL A 43 -9.11 -0.35 -11.98
C VAL A 43 -9.43 0.23 -13.36
N LEU A 44 -10.59 -0.10 -13.92
CA LEU A 44 -11.03 0.49 -15.20
C LEU A 44 -11.70 1.86 -15.03
N GLY A 45 -11.92 2.29 -13.78
CA GLY A 45 -12.50 3.60 -13.48
C GLY A 45 -13.96 3.72 -13.94
N CYS A 46 -14.74 2.63 -13.86
CA CYS A 46 -16.15 2.66 -14.18
C CYS A 46 -16.89 3.65 -13.28
N LYS A 47 -17.83 4.41 -13.84
CA LYS A 47 -18.57 5.44 -13.10
C LYS A 47 -19.66 4.89 -12.18
N GLY A 48 -19.98 3.61 -12.28
CA GLY A 48 -21.01 2.95 -11.46
C GLY A 48 -21.20 1.48 -11.81
N TYR A 49 -22.12 0.85 -11.11
CA TYR A 49 -22.38 -0.59 -11.21
C TYR A 49 -22.91 -1.02 -12.58
N GLU A 50 -23.73 -0.21 -13.21
CA GLU A 50 -24.27 -0.50 -14.54
C GLU A 50 -23.15 -0.61 -15.59
N GLN A 51 -22.25 0.38 -15.61
CA GLN A 51 -21.08 0.34 -16.48
C GLN A 51 -20.18 -0.85 -16.14
N THR A 52 -20.01 -1.16 -14.84
CA THR A 52 -19.21 -2.32 -14.38
C THR A 52 -19.77 -3.63 -14.93
N LEU A 53 -21.07 -3.85 -14.82
CA LEU A 53 -21.74 -5.05 -15.34
C LEU A 53 -21.64 -5.12 -16.86
N GLY A 54 -21.77 -3.98 -17.55
CA GLY A 54 -21.56 -3.89 -18.99
C GLY A 54 -20.15 -4.29 -19.42
N GLU A 55 -19.11 -3.76 -18.74
CA GLU A 55 -17.72 -4.14 -18.99
C GLU A 55 -17.47 -5.64 -18.71
N MET A 56 -18.04 -6.17 -17.63
CA MET A 56 -17.96 -7.60 -17.32
C MET A 56 -18.65 -8.44 -18.40
N LYS A 57 -19.82 -8.01 -18.89
CA LYS A 57 -20.51 -8.69 -19.98
C LYS A 57 -19.66 -8.73 -21.25
N VAL A 58 -19.14 -7.59 -21.67
CA VAL A 58 -18.31 -7.49 -22.89
C VAL A 58 -17.09 -8.41 -22.81
N ARG A 59 -16.46 -8.49 -21.63
CA ARG A 59 -15.22 -9.26 -21.46
C ARG A 59 -15.41 -10.70 -21.06
N LEU A 60 -16.46 -11.03 -20.32
CA LEU A 60 -16.67 -12.31 -19.65
C LEU A 60 -18.06 -12.91 -19.88
N GLY A 61 -18.91 -12.27 -20.68
CA GLY A 61 -20.31 -12.66 -20.82
C GLY A 61 -20.49 -14.14 -21.13
N ARG A 62 -19.73 -14.67 -22.08
CA ARG A 62 -19.76 -16.10 -22.46
C ARG A 62 -19.46 -17.03 -21.29
N GLN A 63 -18.42 -16.73 -20.49
CA GLN A 63 -18.00 -17.56 -19.35
C GLN A 63 -18.95 -17.43 -18.16
N LEU A 64 -19.56 -16.25 -18.01
CA LEU A 64 -20.56 -15.98 -16.97
C LEU A 64 -21.96 -16.50 -17.35
N GLY A 65 -22.15 -16.96 -18.60
CA GLY A 65 -23.47 -17.37 -19.11
C GLY A 65 -24.38 -16.17 -19.43
N TRP A 66 -23.82 -14.97 -19.61
CA TRP A 66 -24.55 -13.75 -19.96
C TRP A 66 -24.55 -13.56 -21.48
N ASN A 67 -25.22 -14.48 -22.16
CA ASN A 67 -25.21 -14.53 -23.63
C ASN A 67 -26.11 -13.43 -24.24
N GLN A 68 -27.18 -13.04 -23.54
CA GLN A 68 -28.09 -12.00 -23.93
C GLN A 68 -28.08 -10.85 -22.89
N ASP A 69 -28.74 -9.73 -23.18
CA ASP A 69 -28.76 -8.60 -22.25
C ASP A 69 -29.60 -8.92 -21.00
N GLU A 70 -30.61 -9.75 -21.15
CA GLU A 70 -31.45 -10.22 -20.06
C GLU A 70 -30.73 -11.15 -19.08
N ASP A 71 -29.64 -11.79 -19.51
CA ASP A 71 -28.83 -12.65 -18.65
C ASP A 71 -27.94 -11.85 -17.69
N VAL A 72 -27.72 -10.56 -17.97
CA VAL A 72 -26.86 -9.71 -17.13
C VAL A 72 -27.58 -9.41 -15.80
N PRO A 73 -26.93 -9.70 -14.66
CA PRO A 73 -27.52 -9.40 -13.36
C PRO A 73 -27.87 -7.92 -13.22
N SER A 74 -28.95 -7.63 -12.55
CA SER A 74 -29.32 -6.25 -12.25
C SER A 74 -28.33 -5.60 -11.27
N VAL A 75 -28.26 -4.27 -11.28
CA VAL A 75 -27.51 -3.49 -10.30
C VAL A 75 -27.89 -3.86 -8.86
N SER A 76 -29.20 -4.11 -8.61
CA SER A 76 -29.68 -4.58 -7.32
C SER A 76 -29.11 -5.93 -6.91
N ALA A 77 -28.98 -6.87 -7.85
CA ALA A 77 -28.39 -8.18 -7.59
C ALA A 77 -26.90 -8.05 -7.20
N LEU A 78 -26.15 -7.16 -7.86
CA LEU A 78 -24.75 -6.87 -7.50
C LEU A 78 -24.67 -6.23 -6.10
N CYS A 79 -25.53 -5.27 -5.79
CA CYS A 79 -25.59 -4.65 -4.46
C CYS A 79 -25.89 -5.67 -3.36
N GLN A 80 -26.88 -6.55 -3.56
CA GLN A 80 -27.22 -7.61 -2.61
C GLN A 80 -26.10 -8.63 -2.45
N ALA A 81 -25.42 -8.97 -3.53
CA ALA A 81 -24.27 -9.88 -3.47
C ALA A 81 -23.11 -9.26 -2.69
N ARG A 82 -22.83 -7.98 -2.88
CA ARG A 82 -21.80 -7.22 -2.12
C ARG A 82 -22.07 -7.23 -0.62
N GLN A 83 -23.33 -7.08 -0.19
CA GLN A 83 -23.69 -7.07 1.25
C GLN A 83 -23.33 -8.36 2.01
N LYS A 84 -23.02 -9.45 1.28
CA LYS A 84 -22.52 -10.70 1.89
C LYS A 84 -21.02 -10.69 2.17
N MET A 85 -20.29 -9.66 1.73
CA MET A 85 -18.85 -9.49 1.94
C MET A 85 -18.62 -8.39 2.98
N ASP A 86 -18.43 -8.78 4.23
CA ASP A 86 -18.01 -7.86 5.30
C ASP A 86 -16.51 -7.53 5.23
N GLU A 87 -16.07 -6.56 6.04
CA GLU A 87 -14.67 -6.14 6.12
C GLU A 87 -13.74 -7.31 6.49
N HIS A 88 -14.17 -8.18 7.41
CA HIS A 88 -13.36 -9.31 7.86
C HIS A 88 -13.07 -10.31 6.73
N ARG A 89 -14.08 -10.62 5.91
CA ARG A 89 -13.90 -11.48 4.73
C ARG A 89 -13.01 -10.84 3.67
N CYS A 90 -13.13 -9.54 3.50
CA CYS A 90 -12.25 -8.79 2.59
C CYS A 90 -10.80 -8.83 3.05
N ALA A 91 -10.53 -8.62 4.34
CA ALA A 91 -9.20 -8.71 4.91
C ALA A 91 -8.61 -10.12 4.78
N ALA A 92 -9.42 -11.16 5.05
CA ALA A 92 -9.00 -12.55 4.87
C ALA A 92 -8.63 -12.87 3.42
N LEU A 93 -9.41 -12.38 2.45
CA LEU A 93 -9.11 -12.55 1.03
C LEU A 93 -7.80 -11.84 0.62
N VAL A 94 -7.58 -10.62 1.08
CA VAL A 94 -6.30 -9.91 0.85
C VAL A 94 -5.13 -10.72 1.39
N SER A 95 -5.25 -11.25 2.62
CA SER A 95 -4.19 -12.08 3.24
C SER A 95 -3.91 -13.36 2.45
N GLN A 96 -4.94 -14.02 1.92
CA GLN A 96 -4.78 -15.21 1.07
C GLN A 96 -4.06 -14.87 -0.24
N VAL A 97 -4.46 -13.79 -0.92
CA VAL A 97 -3.78 -13.32 -2.14
C VAL A 97 -2.34 -12.90 -1.83
N TYR A 98 -2.10 -12.23 -0.71
CA TYR A 98 -0.75 -11.90 -0.26
C TYR A 98 0.12 -13.15 -0.10
N ALA A 99 -0.41 -14.22 0.49
CA ALA A 99 0.31 -15.49 0.63
C ALA A 99 0.71 -16.07 -0.74
N LEU A 100 -0.19 -16.03 -1.72
CA LEU A 100 0.07 -16.52 -3.09
C LEU A 100 1.13 -15.68 -3.82
N CYS A 101 1.16 -14.36 -3.65
CA CYS A 101 2.07 -13.43 -4.33
C CYS A 101 3.49 -13.47 -3.73
N SER A 102 4.13 -14.63 -3.71
CA SER A 102 5.40 -14.87 -3.03
C SER A 102 6.63 -14.47 -3.86
N THR A 103 6.55 -14.47 -5.20
CA THR A 103 7.69 -14.17 -6.09
C THR A 103 8.19 -12.74 -5.88
N ALA A 104 7.29 -11.77 -5.76
CA ALA A 104 7.67 -10.40 -5.49
C ALA A 104 8.48 -10.24 -4.19
N ARG A 105 8.15 -11.03 -3.16
CA ARG A 105 8.88 -11.03 -1.89
C ARG A 105 10.21 -11.76 -1.98
N ALA A 106 10.25 -12.90 -2.65
CA ALA A 106 11.48 -13.66 -2.87
C ALA A 106 12.52 -12.87 -3.68
N CYS A 107 12.03 -12.11 -4.68
CA CYS A 107 12.85 -11.31 -5.61
C CYS A 107 12.96 -9.85 -5.21
N ALA A 108 12.54 -9.48 -3.99
CA ALA A 108 12.62 -8.11 -3.51
C ALA A 108 14.06 -7.61 -3.58
N SER A 109 14.31 -6.63 -4.45
CA SER A 109 15.63 -6.05 -4.68
C SER A 109 16.10 -5.14 -3.55
N LEU A 110 15.20 -4.80 -2.64
CA LEU A 110 15.49 -3.91 -1.53
C LEU A 110 15.34 -4.66 -0.21
N ARG A 111 16.48 -5.15 0.28
CA ARG A 111 16.68 -5.68 1.63
C ARG A 111 17.84 -4.96 2.27
N TYR A 112 17.92 -4.97 3.56
CA TYR A 112 19.01 -4.41 4.32
C TYR A 112 19.47 -5.42 5.38
N GLY A 113 20.73 -5.84 5.34
CA GLY A 113 21.28 -6.81 6.30
C GLY A 113 20.46 -8.11 6.42
N GLY A 114 19.83 -8.56 5.33
CA GLY A 114 18.91 -9.70 5.33
C GLY A 114 17.47 -9.37 5.77
N PHE A 115 17.22 -8.20 6.36
CA PHE A 115 15.87 -7.80 6.80
C PHE A 115 14.95 -7.48 5.62
N ARG A 116 13.67 -7.86 5.76
CA ARG A 116 12.58 -7.35 4.94
C ARG A 116 12.24 -5.93 5.41
N LEU A 117 12.20 -4.99 4.49
CA LEU A 117 11.88 -3.60 4.82
C LEU A 117 10.38 -3.36 4.76
N LEU A 118 9.78 -3.07 5.89
CA LEU A 118 8.39 -2.67 6.00
C LEU A 118 8.32 -1.15 6.22
N ALA A 119 7.36 -0.49 5.59
CA ALA A 119 7.00 0.89 5.90
C ALA A 119 5.57 0.95 6.38
N GLU A 120 5.31 1.79 7.36
CA GLU A 120 3.98 2.07 7.87
C GLU A 120 3.67 3.55 7.69
N ASP A 121 2.49 3.83 7.16
CA ASP A 121 2.02 5.19 6.97
C ASP A 121 0.49 5.24 6.92
N GLY A 122 -0.07 6.39 7.29
CA GLY A 122 -1.50 6.65 7.28
C GLY A 122 -1.92 7.64 6.21
N THR A 123 -3.18 7.57 5.82
CA THR A 123 -3.80 8.58 4.95
C THR A 123 -5.26 8.76 5.30
N LYS A 124 -5.77 9.99 5.13
CA LYS A 124 -7.21 10.26 5.19
C LYS A 124 -7.80 10.07 3.81
N LEU A 125 -8.97 9.43 3.77
CA LEU A 125 -9.73 9.16 2.56
C LEU A 125 -11.02 9.97 2.59
N ALA A 126 -11.26 10.76 1.55
CA ALA A 126 -12.55 11.41 1.35
C ALA A 126 -13.60 10.36 0.93
N LEU A 127 -14.75 10.36 1.58
CA LEU A 127 -15.84 9.42 1.34
C LEU A 127 -17.06 10.10 0.74
N PRO A 128 -17.92 9.37 0.02
CA PRO A 128 -19.19 9.90 -0.47
C PRO A 128 -20.10 10.39 0.67
N ALA A 129 -20.86 11.46 0.42
CA ALA A 129 -21.65 12.17 1.43
C ALA A 129 -22.95 11.45 1.82
N TYR A 130 -22.92 10.14 2.03
CA TYR A 130 -24.06 9.35 2.50
C TYR A 130 -24.16 9.35 4.02
N LYS A 131 -25.40 9.35 4.53
CA LYS A 131 -25.68 9.39 5.97
C LYS A 131 -24.98 8.24 6.72
N ALA A 132 -25.07 7.00 6.23
CA ALA A 132 -24.44 5.84 6.86
C ALA A 132 -22.91 5.98 7.00
N LEU A 133 -22.24 6.56 6.00
CA LEU A 133 -20.80 6.79 6.04
C LEU A 133 -20.44 7.93 6.99
N ARG A 134 -21.26 8.97 7.04
CA ARG A 134 -21.11 10.10 7.96
C ARG A 134 -21.27 9.66 9.42
N ASP A 135 -22.30 8.89 9.69
CA ASP A 135 -22.61 8.42 11.05
C ASP A 135 -21.49 7.49 11.58
N HIS A 136 -20.94 6.64 10.73
CA HIS A 136 -19.90 5.69 11.11
C HIS A 136 -18.48 6.31 11.14
N PHE A 137 -18.05 6.93 10.02
CA PHE A 137 -16.68 7.43 9.90
C PHE A 137 -16.49 8.81 10.51
N GLY A 138 -17.56 9.60 10.57
CA GLY A 138 -17.52 10.98 11.04
C GLY A 138 -17.00 11.97 10.01
N CYS A 139 -17.03 13.25 10.37
CA CYS A 139 -16.56 14.35 9.55
C CYS A 139 -15.57 15.19 10.34
N PRO A 140 -14.52 15.76 9.71
CA PRO A 140 -13.68 16.75 10.36
C PRO A 140 -14.52 17.98 10.72
N SER A 141 -14.27 18.53 11.92
CA SER A 141 -14.90 19.79 12.33
C SER A 141 -14.33 20.93 11.48
N GLN A 142 -15.20 21.68 10.84
CA GLN A 142 -14.84 22.95 10.23
C GLN A 142 -15.25 24.08 11.19
N GLY A 143 -14.45 25.14 11.25
CA GLY A 143 -14.77 26.31 12.09
C GLY A 143 -16.15 26.88 11.74
N VAL A 144 -16.69 27.66 12.68
CA VAL A 144 -18.01 28.30 12.56
C VAL A 144 -18.15 29.04 11.21
N GLY A 145 -19.22 28.76 10.48
CA GLY A 145 -19.54 29.43 9.21
C GLY A 145 -19.00 28.79 7.93
N ARG A 146 -18.42 27.60 7.98
CA ARG A 146 -17.99 26.83 6.78
C ARG A 146 -18.95 25.68 6.50
N ASP A 147 -19.11 25.31 5.20
CA ASP A 147 -19.85 24.14 4.79
C ASP A 147 -19.33 22.89 5.49
N MET A 148 -20.23 21.99 5.83
CA MET A 148 -19.85 20.72 6.49
C MET A 148 -18.93 19.94 5.58
N ALA A 149 -17.74 19.57 6.07
CA ALA A 149 -16.87 18.65 5.36
C ALA A 149 -17.56 17.31 5.14
N GLY A 150 -17.27 16.66 4.01
CA GLY A 150 -17.72 15.29 3.76
C GLY A 150 -17.14 14.30 4.79
N PRO A 151 -17.74 13.10 4.91
CA PRO A 151 -17.19 12.05 5.78
C PRO A 151 -15.78 11.65 5.32
N GLN A 152 -14.95 11.31 6.29
CA GLN A 152 -13.59 10.85 6.05
C GLN A 152 -13.27 9.60 6.85
N ALA A 153 -12.54 8.67 6.23
CA ALA A 153 -11.97 7.52 6.90
C ALA A 153 -10.45 7.71 7.12
N SER A 154 -9.93 7.06 8.14
CA SER A 154 -8.48 6.88 8.36
C SER A 154 -8.08 5.52 7.84
N LEU A 155 -7.13 5.47 6.92
CA LEU A 155 -6.52 4.24 6.42
C LEU A 155 -5.05 4.23 6.80
N THR A 156 -4.58 3.19 7.47
CA THR A 156 -3.15 2.93 7.71
C THR A 156 -2.79 1.61 7.06
N VAL A 157 -1.68 1.58 6.35
CA VAL A 157 -1.20 0.41 5.63
C VAL A 157 0.21 0.07 6.07
N LEU A 158 0.46 -1.21 6.29
CA LEU A 158 1.79 -1.79 6.40
C LEU A 158 2.21 -2.28 5.02
N TRP A 159 3.35 -1.81 4.53
CA TRP A 159 3.80 -1.99 3.15
C TRP A 159 5.18 -2.64 3.09
N ASP A 160 5.33 -3.73 2.35
CA ASP A 160 6.64 -4.26 1.97
C ASP A 160 7.26 -3.35 0.90
N VAL A 161 8.26 -2.60 1.28
CA VAL A 161 8.92 -1.60 0.44
C VAL A 161 9.74 -2.24 -0.68
N GLY A 162 10.30 -3.41 -0.41
CA GLY A 162 11.12 -4.16 -1.36
C GLY A 162 10.29 -4.84 -2.43
N ALA A 163 9.22 -5.51 -2.03
CA ALA A 163 8.28 -6.20 -2.90
C ALA A 163 7.23 -5.26 -3.53
N ASN A 164 7.09 -4.04 -3.02
CA ASN A 164 6.03 -3.09 -3.39
C ASN A 164 4.62 -3.67 -3.19
N GLN A 165 4.39 -4.32 -2.06
CA GLN A 165 3.15 -5.02 -1.72
C GLN A 165 2.53 -4.48 -0.43
N PRO A 166 1.20 -4.28 -0.36
CA PRO A 166 0.52 -4.13 0.91
C PRO A 166 0.60 -5.45 1.69
N VAL A 167 0.98 -5.39 2.95
CA VAL A 167 1.07 -6.55 3.86
C VAL A 167 -0.20 -6.69 4.68
N ASP A 168 -0.63 -5.59 5.28
CA ASP A 168 -1.83 -5.50 6.10
C ASP A 168 -2.34 -4.05 6.11
N TRP A 169 -3.60 -3.85 6.49
CA TRP A 169 -4.21 -2.53 6.54
C TRP A 169 -5.28 -2.42 7.61
N ARG A 170 -5.53 -1.21 8.09
CA ARG A 170 -6.63 -0.90 9.01
C ARG A 170 -7.40 0.32 8.53
N LEU A 171 -8.71 0.18 8.55
CA LEU A 171 -9.66 1.24 8.24
C LEU A 171 -10.36 1.66 9.53
N GLY A 172 -10.46 2.94 9.77
CA GLY A 172 -11.11 3.46 10.96
C GLY A 172 -11.81 4.80 10.71
N THR A 173 -12.43 5.34 11.75
CA THR A 173 -13.05 6.65 11.69
C THR A 173 -12.01 7.73 11.42
N TYR A 174 -12.44 8.93 11.02
CA TYR A 174 -11.48 10.03 10.80
C TYR A 174 -10.71 10.41 12.08
N ARG A 175 -11.25 10.10 13.26
CA ARG A 175 -10.65 10.35 14.58
C ARG A 175 -9.66 9.27 15.00
N THR A 176 -9.76 8.07 14.44
CA THR A 176 -8.84 6.97 14.76
C THR A 176 -7.42 7.41 14.42
N SER A 177 -6.54 7.33 15.41
CA SER A 177 -5.16 7.75 15.27
C SER A 177 -4.32 6.72 14.50
N GLU A 178 -3.26 7.19 13.83
CA GLU A 178 -2.29 6.30 13.17
C GLU A 178 -1.63 5.36 14.17
N GLN A 179 -1.37 5.80 15.40
CA GLN A 179 -0.81 4.98 16.46
C GLN A 179 -1.74 3.84 16.90
N GLU A 180 -3.05 4.06 16.90
CA GLU A 180 -4.02 3.01 17.20
C GLU A 180 -4.03 1.95 16.12
N HIS A 181 -4.04 2.36 14.85
CA HIS A 181 -3.91 1.44 13.72
C HIS A 181 -2.58 0.69 13.73
N ALA A 182 -1.47 1.38 14.00
CA ALA A 182 -0.13 0.78 14.08
C ALA A 182 -0.05 -0.36 15.09
N ARG A 183 -0.62 -0.15 16.27
CA ARG A 183 -0.70 -1.22 17.29
C ARG A 183 -1.49 -2.43 16.82
N ALA A 184 -2.57 -2.20 16.06
CA ALA A 184 -3.36 -3.29 15.49
C ALA A 184 -2.63 -3.99 14.33
N LEU A 185 -1.75 -3.29 13.61
CA LEU A 185 -0.93 -3.82 12.50
C LEU A 185 0.34 -4.53 12.99
N ALA A 186 0.77 -4.29 14.23
CA ALA A 186 1.99 -4.90 14.78
C ALA A 186 1.96 -6.44 14.72
N GLY A 187 0.75 -7.06 14.68
CA GLY A 187 0.57 -8.49 14.46
C GLY A 187 1.18 -9.03 13.17
N SER A 188 1.28 -8.20 12.15
CA SER A 188 1.80 -8.53 10.82
C SER A 188 3.30 -8.22 10.64
N VAL A 189 3.96 -7.76 11.71
CA VAL A 189 5.42 -7.54 11.78
C VAL A 189 6.05 -8.65 12.61
N GLY A 190 7.20 -9.18 12.22
CA GLY A 190 7.84 -10.29 12.93
C GLY A 190 9.33 -10.40 12.72
N LYS A 191 9.90 -11.52 13.18
CA LYS A 191 11.34 -11.82 13.06
C LYS A 191 11.81 -11.67 11.61
N GLY A 192 12.90 -10.96 11.42
CA GLY A 192 13.47 -10.71 10.09
C GLY A 192 12.92 -9.46 9.42
N ASP A 193 12.05 -8.70 10.09
CA ASP A 193 11.53 -7.42 9.60
C ASP A 193 12.26 -6.23 10.21
N LEU A 194 12.43 -5.19 9.42
CA LEU A 194 12.84 -3.86 9.84
C LEU A 194 11.72 -2.87 9.47
N LEU A 195 11.03 -2.37 10.48
CA LEU A 195 9.92 -1.44 10.33
C LEU A 195 10.39 0.01 10.27
N LEU A 196 10.04 0.69 9.19
CA LEU A 196 10.29 2.11 8.96
C LEU A 196 8.98 2.88 9.22
N ALA A 197 8.98 3.80 10.18
CA ALA A 197 7.81 4.63 10.46
C ALA A 197 8.18 6.09 10.72
N ASP A 198 7.21 6.97 10.55
CA ASP A 198 7.44 8.40 10.70
C ASP A 198 7.43 8.84 12.19
N ARG A 199 7.63 10.14 12.42
CA ARG A 199 7.72 10.76 13.75
C ARG A 199 6.42 10.71 14.59
N ASN A 200 5.31 10.25 14.01
CA ASN A 200 4.03 10.13 14.73
C ASN A 200 3.88 8.77 15.43
N PHE A 201 4.69 7.77 15.04
CA PHE A 201 4.56 6.40 15.52
C PHE A 201 5.36 6.06 16.78
N PRO A 202 6.58 6.59 17.04
CA PRO A 202 7.38 6.16 18.17
C PRO A 202 6.66 6.42 19.51
N SER A 203 6.48 5.35 20.29
CA SER A 203 6.06 5.36 21.68
C SER A 203 6.67 4.14 22.37
N ARG A 204 6.88 4.20 23.71
CA ARG A 204 7.42 3.04 24.47
C ARG A 204 6.59 1.79 24.23
N ARG A 205 5.29 1.92 24.29
CA ARG A 205 4.35 0.82 24.07
C ARG A 205 4.53 0.18 22.70
N TYR A 206 4.61 0.99 21.63
CA TYR A 206 4.75 0.47 20.27
C TYR A 206 6.12 -0.16 20.05
N LEU A 207 7.20 0.48 20.53
CA LEU A 207 8.55 -0.08 20.48
C LEU A 207 8.64 -1.42 21.23
N THR A 208 8.04 -1.53 22.43
CA THR A 208 7.95 -2.77 23.18
C THR A 208 7.22 -3.86 22.41
N GLN A 209 6.09 -3.50 21.79
CA GLN A 209 5.27 -4.44 21.03
C GLN A 209 6.04 -5.02 19.82
N ILE A 210 6.74 -4.18 19.05
CA ILE A 210 7.54 -4.63 17.90
C ILE A 210 8.77 -5.43 18.37
N HIS A 211 9.44 -5.00 19.43
CA HIS A 211 10.58 -5.72 20.02
C HIS A 211 10.18 -7.12 20.49
N GLY A 212 9.04 -7.24 21.16
CA GLY A 212 8.50 -8.54 21.61
C GLY A 212 8.20 -9.51 20.46
N ARG A 213 8.08 -9.03 19.24
CA ARG A 213 7.92 -9.84 18.03
C ARG A 213 9.25 -10.18 17.34
N GLN A 214 10.38 -9.86 17.98
CA GLN A 214 11.72 -10.05 17.43
C GLN A 214 11.97 -9.32 16.10
N ALA A 215 11.29 -8.22 15.89
CA ALA A 215 11.48 -7.33 14.74
C ALA A 215 12.30 -6.11 15.14
N HIS A 216 12.90 -5.47 14.15
CA HIS A 216 13.64 -4.24 14.32
C HIS A 216 12.83 -3.03 13.86
N VAL A 217 13.20 -1.85 14.39
CA VAL A 217 12.62 -0.57 14.01
C VAL A 217 13.70 0.42 13.57
N LEU A 218 13.33 1.32 12.67
CA LEU A 218 14.04 2.55 12.36
C LEU A 218 13.00 3.65 12.14
N MET A 219 12.83 4.52 13.12
CA MET A 219 11.79 5.53 13.12
C MET A 219 12.38 6.93 13.34
N ARG A 220 11.80 7.93 12.70
CA ARG A 220 12.13 9.32 12.99
C ARG A 220 11.45 9.75 14.29
N ILE A 221 12.09 10.64 15.05
CA ILE A 221 11.54 11.24 16.25
C ILE A 221 11.32 12.74 16.03
N ARG A 222 10.38 13.34 16.75
CA ARG A 222 10.16 14.79 16.74
C ARG A 222 11.32 15.51 17.41
N ALA A 223 11.75 16.62 16.82
CA ALA A 223 12.86 17.41 17.32
C ALA A 223 12.54 18.10 18.68
N GLU A 224 11.26 18.34 18.94
CA GLU A 224 10.79 18.95 20.19
C GLU A 224 10.67 17.94 21.34
N GLY A 225 11.07 16.71 21.13
CA GLY A 225 10.90 15.62 22.08
C GLY A 225 9.70 14.74 21.72
N SER A 226 9.66 13.57 22.31
CA SER A 226 8.70 12.50 21.99
C SER A 226 7.96 12.10 23.28
N GLY A 227 7.16 13.01 23.82
CA GLY A 227 6.23 12.75 24.92
C GLY A 227 6.76 11.87 26.05
N ASP A 228 6.60 10.56 25.92
CA ASP A 228 6.98 9.55 26.93
C ASP A 228 8.46 9.11 26.86
N LEU A 229 9.20 9.48 25.82
CA LEU A 229 10.62 9.11 25.64
C LEU A 229 11.57 10.18 26.22
N ARG A 230 11.73 10.21 27.54
CA ARG A 230 12.60 11.17 28.26
C ARG A 230 14.05 11.11 27.83
N GLU A 231 14.52 9.91 27.46
CA GLU A 231 15.86 9.64 26.97
C GLU A 231 16.16 10.42 25.69
N VAL A 232 15.15 10.58 24.84
CA VAL A 232 15.25 11.43 23.63
C VAL A 232 15.46 12.88 24.00
N THR A 233 14.73 13.39 24.99
CA THR A 233 14.89 14.78 25.45
C THR A 233 16.29 15.01 25.99
N ALA A 234 16.83 14.10 26.81
CA ALA A 234 18.20 14.16 27.30
C ALA A 234 19.24 14.11 26.17
N PHE A 235 19.02 13.23 25.18
CA PHE A 235 19.89 13.12 24.00
C PHE A 235 19.88 14.42 23.15
N LEU A 236 18.71 15.05 23.00
CA LEU A 236 18.59 16.30 22.23
C LEU A 236 19.32 17.47 22.91
N ALA A 237 19.33 17.50 24.25
CA ALA A 237 20.04 18.53 25.03
C ALA A 237 21.58 18.35 25.00
N GLY A 238 22.07 17.14 24.71
CA GLY A 238 23.51 16.84 24.64
C GLY A 238 24.13 17.09 23.26
N SER A 239 25.46 16.95 23.17
CA SER A 239 26.23 17.08 21.93
C SER A 239 26.48 15.75 21.20
N VAL A 240 26.19 14.63 21.85
CA VAL A 240 26.41 13.29 21.29
C VAL A 240 25.47 13.07 20.08
N THR A 241 26.00 12.45 19.03
CA THR A 241 25.21 12.24 17.79
C THR A 241 24.74 10.79 17.62
N ASP A 242 25.30 9.85 18.38
CA ASP A 242 25.01 8.42 18.28
C ASP A 242 25.22 7.76 19.64
N VAL A 243 24.14 7.23 20.24
CA VAL A 243 24.19 6.66 21.59
C VAL A 243 23.22 5.50 21.75
N ILE A 244 23.62 4.48 22.49
CA ILE A 244 22.74 3.40 22.94
C ILE A 244 22.24 3.75 24.34
N CYS A 245 20.95 3.64 24.56
CA CYS A 245 20.33 3.88 25.87
C CYS A 245 19.23 2.84 26.13
N GLU A 246 18.88 2.70 27.43
CA GLU A 246 17.81 1.83 27.86
C GLU A 246 16.53 2.62 28.02
N ILE A 247 15.43 2.09 27.46
CA ILE A 247 14.07 2.62 27.69
C ILE A 247 13.20 1.60 28.40
N GLY A 248 12.38 2.06 29.32
CA GLY A 248 11.43 1.18 30.03
C GLY A 248 10.38 0.63 29.10
N THR A 249 10.08 -0.66 29.22
CA THR A 249 9.05 -1.33 28.41
C THR A 249 7.63 -1.08 28.94
N ARG A 250 6.61 -1.22 28.08
CA ARG A 250 5.20 -0.98 28.37
C ARG A 250 4.33 -2.14 27.89
N ASP A 251 3.24 -2.42 28.64
CA ASP A 251 2.21 -3.37 28.24
C ASP A 251 1.21 -2.75 27.23
N GLU A 252 0.18 -3.51 26.87
CA GLU A 252 -0.89 -3.07 25.97
C GLU A 252 -1.76 -1.93 26.53
N HIS A 253 -1.72 -1.70 27.85
CA HIS A 253 -2.40 -0.60 28.52
C HIS A 253 -1.48 0.58 28.85
N ASP A 254 -0.28 0.60 28.27
CA ASP A 254 0.76 1.62 28.48
C ASP A 254 1.29 1.67 29.94
N ARG A 255 1.19 0.58 30.68
CA ARG A 255 1.72 0.44 32.03
C ARG A 255 3.13 -0.17 31.98
N PRO A 256 4.04 0.17 32.91
CA PRO A 256 5.32 -0.53 33.05
C PRO A 256 5.11 -2.04 33.17
N LEU A 257 5.93 -2.82 32.46
CA LEU A 257 5.92 -4.27 32.67
C LEU A 257 6.32 -4.60 34.10
N PRO A 258 5.74 -5.67 34.72
CA PRO A 258 5.91 -5.97 36.13
C PRO A 258 7.37 -6.08 36.60
N ASP A 259 8.24 -6.59 35.75
CA ASP A 259 9.67 -6.80 36.02
C ASP A 259 10.52 -5.55 35.80
N GLN A 260 9.92 -4.38 35.60
CA GLN A 260 10.63 -3.12 35.22
C GLN A 260 11.62 -3.33 34.06
N ARG A 261 11.26 -4.22 33.15
CA ARG A 261 12.13 -4.56 32.01
C ARG A 261 12.44 -3.33 31.17
N THR A 262 13.66 -3.25 30.75
CA THR A 262 14.12 -2.27 29.77
C THR A 262 14.40 -2.95 28.45
N MET A 263 14.48 -2.15 27.41
CA MET A 263 15.00 -2.54 26.10
C MET A 263 16.03 -1.52 25.63
N SER A 264 17.10 -2.03 25.03
CA SER A 264 18.11 -1.19 24.45
C SER A 264 17.62 -0.59 23.13
N VAL A 265 17.81 0.71 22.97
CA VAL A 265 17.58 1.43 21.73
C VAL A 265 18.77 2.31 21.41
N ARG A 266 18.97 2.59 20.15
CA ARG A 266 20.02 3.49 19.65
C ARG A 266 19.38 4.77 19.11
N LEU A 267 19.87 5.91 19.55
CA LEU A 267 19.48 7.23 19.08
C LEU A 267 20.55 7.79 18.17
N VAL A 268 20.16 8.20 16.98
CA VAL A 268 21.08 8.73 15.96
C VAL A 268 20.60 10.11 15.54
N ARG A 269 21.51 11.11 15.62
CA ARG A 269 21.30 12.47 15.15
C ARG A 269 22.01 12.67 13.81
N ALA A 270 21.29 13.22 12.84
CA ALA A 270 21.86 13.50 11.52
C ALA A 270 21.44 14.88 11.02
N THR A 271 22.34 15.54 10.31
CA THR A 271 22.02 16.75 9.56
C THR A 271 21.50 16.36 8.19
N LEU A 272 20.33 16.83 7.83
CA LEU A 272 19.73 16.59 6.53
C LEU A 272 20.30 17.56 5.48
N PRO A 273 20.11 17.27 4.16
CA PRO A 273 20.63 18.12 3.09
C PRO A 273 20.12 19.57 3.09
N ASP A 274 18.98 19.83 3.73
CA ASP A 274 18.41 21.16 3.92
C ASP A 274 18.97 21.90 5.16
N GLY A 275 19.96 21.32 5.84
CA GLY A 275 20.55 21.85 7.06
C GLY A 275 19.77 21.56 8.34
N SER A 276 18.57 21.00 8.25
CA SER A 276 17.78 20.64 9.43
C SER A 276 18.34 19.42 10.16
N THR A 277 18.09 19.32 11.47
CA THR A 277 18.45 18.17 12.28
C THR A 277 17.31 17.15 12.29
N ALA A 278 17.65 15.88 12.07
CA ALA A 278 16.75 14.75 12.26
C ALA A 278 17.30 13.81 13.33
N VAL A 279 16.43 13.27 14.15
CA VAL A 279 16.75 12.24 15.14
C VAL A 279 15.98 10.97 14.81
N TYR A 280 16.68 9.86 14.92
CA TYR A 280 16.15 8.53 14.65
C TYR A 280 16.31 7.65 15.88
N ILE A 281 15.34 6.78 16.13
CA ILE A 281 15.41 5.68 17.09
C ILE A 281 15.43 4.37 16.33
N THR A 282 16.30 3.45 16.76
CA THR A 282 16.40 2.12 16.15
C THR A 282 16.76 1.07 17.19
N THR A 283 16.40 -0.18 16.92
CA THR A 283 16.86 -1.36 17.67
C THR A 283 18.03 -2.08 17.00
N LEU A 284 18.61 -1.51 15.94
CA LEU A 284 19.86 -1.95 15.33
C LEU A 284 21.03 -1.33 16.10
N LEU A 285 21.52 -2.05 17.12
CA LEU A 285 22.45 -1.51 18.11
C LEU A 285 23.91 -1.48 17.66
N ASP A 286 24.33 -2.44 16.82
CA ASP A 286 25.70 -2.52 16.34
C ASP A 286 26.02 -1.34 15.41
N GLN A 287 26.86 -0.42 15.89
CA GLN A 287 27.22 0.80 15.16
C GLN A 287 28.15 0.51 13.96
N HIS A 288 28.93 -0.56 14.02
CA HIS A 288 29.83 -0.97 12.93
C HIS A 288 29.01 -1.66 11.80
N ALA A 289 28.15 -2.59 12.17
CA ALA A 289 27.28 -3.26 11.22
C ALA A 289 26.24 -2.32 10.60
N HIS A 290 25.80 -1.29 11.36
CA HIS A 290 24.76 -0.36 10.97
C HIS A 290 25.22 1.10 11.12
N PRO A 291 26.15 1.62 10.28
CA PRO A 291 26.61 3.00 10.38
C PRO A 291 25.48 4.02 10.29
N ALA A 292 25.55 5.10 11.06
CA ALA A 292 24.51 6.13 11.13
C ALA A 292 24.13 6.70 9.74
N VAL A 293 25.11 6.94 8.88
CA VAL A 293 24.89 7.45 7.52
C VAL A 293 24.05 6.47 6.67
N VAL A 294 24.25 5.17 6.87
CA VAL A 294 23.48 4.13 6.16
C VAL A 294 22.06 4.07 6.69
N LEU A 295 21.85 4.18 8.01
CA LEU A 295 20.51 4.21 8.62
C LEU A 295 19.68 5.40 8.11
N VAL A 296 20.30 6.59 7.99
CA VAL A 296 19.63 7.78 7.43
C VAL A 296 19.22 7.55 5.98
N ALA A 297 20.11 6.99 5.16
CA ALA A 297 19.81 6.67 3.77
C ALA A 297 18.72 5.57 3.65
N LEU A 298 18.73 4.60 4.58
CA LEU A 298 17.75 3.53 4.66
C LEU A 298 16.36 4.08 5.03
N TYR A 299 16.30 4.97 6.01
CA TYR A 299 15.05 5.61 6.40
C TYR A 299 14.37 6.34 5.23
N ALA A 300 15.14 6.90 4.30
CA ALA A 300 14.59 7.53 3.11
C ALA A 300 13.76 6.57 2.23
N GLN A 301 13.93 5.25 2.38
CA GLN A 301 13.10 4.27 1.65
C GLN A 301 11.64 4.26 2.13
N ARG A 302 11.35 4.78 3.33
CA ARG A 302 9.98 4.98 3.81
C ARG A 302 9.11 5.76 2.82
N TRP A 303 9.68 6.75 2.12
CA TRP A 303 8.95 7.54 1.11
C TRP A 303 8.31 6.72 -0.02
N ARG A 304 8.67 5.46 -0.16
CA ARG A 304 8.05 4.57 -1.16
C ARG A 304 6.58 4.30 -0.85
N ILE A 305 6.18 4.25 0.42
CA ILE A 305 4.77 4.08 0.79
C ILE A 305 3.94 5.32 0.41
N GLU A 306 4.49 6.52 0.54
CA GLU A 306 3.82 7.75 0.08
C GLU A 306 3.65 7.76 -1.44
N THR A 307 4.64 7.20 -2.17
CA THR A 307 4.53 7.00 -3.60
C THR A 307 3.46 5.97 -3.94
N ALA A 308 3.38 4.87 -3.20
CA ALA A 308 2.34 3.85 -3.36
C ALA A 308 0.94 4.43 -3.10
N PHE A 309 0.74 5.20 -2.04
CA PHE A 309 -0.53 5.91 -1.82
C PHE A 309 -0.89 6.86 -2.95
N ARG A 310 0.08 7.60 -3.48
CA ARG A 310 -0.15 8.47 -4.63
C ARG A 310 -0.58 7.68 -5.86
N GLU A 311 0.05 6.54 -6.13
CA GLU A 311 -0.32 5.64 -7.23
C GLU A 311 -1.75 5.11 -7.04
N LEU A 312 -2.09 4.63 -5.86
CA LEU A 312 -3.43 4.14 -5.53
C LEU A 312 -4.49 5.24 -5.67
N LYS A 313 -4.23 6.46 -5.19
CA LYS A 313 -5.19 7.58 -5.27
C LYS A 313 -5.35 8.11 -6.69
N ILE A 314 -4.26 8.34 -7.41
CA ILE A 314 -4.29 9.03 -8.71
C ILE A 314 -4.64 8.05 -9.84
N TRP A 315 -4.04 6.86 -9.86
CA TRP A 315 -4.18 5.94 -10.99
C TRP A 315 -5.26 4.90 -10.76
N HIS A 316 -5.43 4.46 -9.54
CA HIS A 316 -6.40 3.41 -9.20
C HIS A 316 -7.65 3.92 -8.48
N GLY A 317 -7.75 5.23 -8.28
CA GLY A 317 -8.97 5.88 -7.80
C GLY A 317 -9.34 5.55 -6.36
N LEU A 318 -8.36 5.35 -5.45
CA LEU A 318 -8.62 5.01 -4.04
C LEU A 318 -9.60 5.97 -3.31
N GLU A 319 -9.89 7.14 -3.84
CA GLU A 319 -10.91 8.06 -3.30
C GLU A 319 -12.15 8.18 -4.19
N ARG A 320 -12.27 7.35 -5.23
CA ARG A 320 -13.44 7.30 -6.11
C ARG A 320 -14.38 6.18 -5.68
N PHE A 321 -14.85 6.26 -4.45
CA PHE A 321 -15.74 5.26 -3.89
C PHE A 321 -17.16 5.33 -4.51
N HIS A 322 -17.73 4.15 -4.79
CA HIS A 322 -19.10 3.96 -5.27
C HIS A 322 -20.01 3.46 -4.15
N ALA A 323 -19.41 2.98 -3.06
CA ALA A 323 -20.11 2.41 -1.93
C ALA A 323 -20.88 3.47 -1.14
N ARG A 324 -22.08 3.08 -0.67
CA ARG A 324 -22.94 3.88 0.19
C ARG A 324 -22.97 3.37 1.64
N HIS A 325 -22.31 2.24 1.90
CA HIS A 325 -22.26 1.54 3.18
C HIS A 325 -20.80 1.29 3.60
N VAL A 326 -20.61 1.10 4.90
CA VAL A 326 -19.29 0.93 5.52
C VAL A 326 -18.51 -0.23 4.91
N ASP A 327 -19.10 -1.44 4.88
CA ASP A 327 -18.46 -2.62 4.30
C ASP A 327 -18.09 -2.44 2.83
N GLY A 328 -18.87 -1.65 2.09
CA GLY A 328 -18.59 -1.34 0.70
C GLY A 328 -17.32 -0.53 0.50
N ILE A 329 -16.97 0.35 1.43
CA ILE A 329 -15.69 1.08 1.42
C ILE A 329 -14.52 0.09 1.62
N ALA A 330 -14.64 -0.79 2.62
CA ALA A 330 -13.64 -1.83 2.87
C ALA A 330 -13.45 -2.77 1.66
N GLN A 331 -14.55 -3.14 0.99
CA GLN A 331 -14.53 -3.96 -0.23
C GLN A 331 -13.75 -3.30 -1.37
N GLU A 332 -13.98 -2.02 -1.64
CA GLU A 332 -13.29 -1.28 -2.71
C GLU A 332 -11.81 -1.09 -2.38
N ILE A 333 -11.45 -0.87 -1.11
CA ILE A 333 -10.05 -0.85 -0.66
C ILE A 333 -9.42 -2.23 -0.86
N ALA A 334 -10.07 -3.31 -0.41
CA ALA A 334 -9.57 -4.67 -0.56
C ALA A 334 -9.33 -5.04 -2.04
N ALA A 335 -10.24 -4.66 -2.94
CA ALA A 335 -10.07 -4.87 -4.37
C ALA A 335 -8.82 -4.18 -4.92
N LEU A 336 -8.52 -2.96 -4.47
CA LEU A 336 -7.29 -2.24 -4.85
C LEU A 336 -6.04 -2.89 -4.25
N MET A 337 -6.09 -3.35 -3.00
CA MET A 337 -4.97 -4.07 -2.37
C MET A 337 -4.66 -5.38 -3.10
N ILE A 338 -5.68 -6.16 -3.44
CA ILE A 338 -5.53 -7.38 -4.24
C ILE A 338 -4.94 -7.06 -5.61
N PHE A 339 -5.46 -6.06 -6.30
CA PHE A 339 -4.93 -5.65 -7.58
C PHE A 339 -3.45 -5.26 -7.48
N GLN A 340 -3.06 -4.51 -6.46
CA GLN A 340 -1.67 -4.11 -6.23
C GLN A 340 -0.76 -5.33 -5.95
N LEU A 341 -1.24 -6.32 -5.20
CA LEU A 341 -0.53 -7.57 -4.97
C LEU A 341 -0.24 -8.30 -6.28
N LEU A 342 -1.27 -8.49 -7.10
CA LEU A 342 -1.15 -9.17 -8.41
C LEU A 342 -0.25 -8.38 -9.38
N ALA A 343 -0.34 -7.05 -9.40
CA ALA A 343 0.51 -6.20 -10.23
C ALA A 343 1.98 -6.28 -9.82
N SER A 344 2.26 -6.32 -8.52
CA SER A 344 3.62 -6.45 -8.01
C SER A 344 4.20 -7.83 -8.27
N GLU A 345 3.38 -8.87 -8.18
CA GLU A 345 3.77 -10.24 -8.53
C GLU A 345 4.14 -10.34 -10.01
N LEU A 346 3.29 -9.80 -10.89
CA LEU A 346 3.54 -9.76 -12.34
C LEU A 346 4.83 -8.99 -12.67
N GLU A 347 5.06 -7.86 -12.01
CA GLU A 347 6.29 -7.07 -12.18
C GLU A 347 7.53 -7.88 -11.81
N ALA A 348 7.49 -8.58 -10.68
CA ALA A 348 8.61 -9.40 -10.19
C ALA A 348 8.91 -10.55 -11.15
N GLN A 349 7.88 -11.23 -11.63
CA GLN A 349 8.02 -12.31 -12.59
C GLN A 349 8.60 -11.82 -13.93
N ALA A 350 8.13 -10.66 -14.43
CA ALA A 350 8.69 -10.03 -15.62
C ALA A 350 10.17 -9.66 -15.44
N ARG A 351 10.56 -9.29 -14.24
CA ARG A 351 11.97 -9.00 -13.91
C ARG A 351 12.83 -10.24 -13.93
N LEU A 352 12.39 -11.32 -13.29
CA LEU A 352 13.12 -12.59 -13.24
C LEU A 352 13.42 -13.14 -14.61
N GLN A 353 12.45 -13.18 -15.51
CA GLN A 353 12.63 -13.70 -16.86
C GLN A 353 13.73 -13.01 -17.66
N HIS A 354 14.05 -11.77 -17.32
CA HIS A 354 15.05 -11.00 -18.06
C HIS A 354 16.38 -10.85 -17.29
N VAL A 355 16.40 -11.14 -15.97
CA VAL A 355 17.62 -11.08 -15.14
C VAL A 355 18.37 -12.43 -15.17
N GLU A 356 17.70 -13.54 -15.42
CA GLU A 356 18.39 -14.82 -15.66
C GLU A 356 19.35 -14.79 -16.86
N ALA A 357 19.25 -13.76 -17.70
CA ALA A 357 20.24 -13.48 -18.76
C ALA A 357 21.46 -12.69 -18.28
N GLN A 358 21.50 -12.24 -17.05
CA GLN A 358 22.65 -11.55 -16.45
C GLN A 358 23.09 -12.27 -15.16
N PRO A 359 24.37 -12.60 -15.00
CA PRO A 359 24.83 -13.23 -13.76
C PRO A 359 24.44 -12.33 -12.58
N PRO A 360 23.99 -12.92 -11.45
CA PRO A 360 23.73 -12.14 -10.24
C PRO A 360 25.02 -11.37 -9.89
N PRO A 361 24.90 -10.10 -9.49
CA PRO A 361 26.04 -9.40 -8.93
C PRO A 361 26.56 -10.23 -7.77
N PRO A 362 27.89 -10.33 -7.56
CA PRO A 362 28.46 -11.11 -6.47
C PRO A 362 27.73 -10.71 -5.18
N ALA A 363 27.36 -11.72 -4.39
CA ALA A 363 26.71 -11.51 -3.10
C ALA A 363 27.58 -10.54 -2.30
N ALA A 364 27.25 -9.28 -2.40
CA ALA A 364 27.95 -8.26 -1.65
C ALA A 364 27.47 -8.43 -0.21
N GLU A 365 28.38 -8.82 0.67
CA GLU A 365 28.30 -8.66 2.12
C GLU A 365 28.13 -7.18 2.52
N SER A 366 27.66 -6.34 1.63
CA SER A 366 27.57 -4.91 1.85
C SER A 366 26.16 -4.58 2.35
N ASN A 367 26.08 -4.00 3.54
CA ASN A 367 24.94 -3.25 4.06
C ASN A 367 24.59 -2.03 3.17
N ALA A 368 24.98 -2.04 1.90
CA ALA A 368 24.69 -1.00 0.93
C ALA A 368 23.28 -1.18 0.37
N ILE A 369 22.50 -0.09 0.34
CA ILE A 369 21.18 -0.06 -0.27
C ILE A 369 21.34 -0.18 -1.78
N GLN A 370 21.02 -1.32 -2.34
CA GLN A 370 21.02 -1.52 -3.78
C GLN A 370 19.88 -0.72 -4.42
N LYS A 371 20.20 0.19 -5.31
CA LYS A 371 19.22 0.95 -6.07
C LYS A 371 18.88 0.18 -7.36
N PRO A 372 17.60 0.01 -7.69
CA PRO A 372 17.23 -0.65 -8.92
C PRO A 372 17.72 0.16 -10.13
N THR A 373 18.38 -0.51 -11.07
CA THR A 373 18.86 0.09 -12.33
C THR A 373 17.73 0.25 -13.36
N ILE A 374 16.64 -0.48 -13.19
CA ILE A 374 15.50 -0.52 -14.10
C ILE A 374 14.21 -0.25 -13.31
N ARG A 375 13.36 0.60 -13.87
CA ARG A 375 11.98 0.83 -13.43
C ARG A 375 11.02 0.42 -14.52
N PHE A 376 9.95 -0.27 -14.16
CA PHE A 376 8.87 -0.56 -15.07
C PHE A 376 7.82 0.56 -15.07
N ASN A 377 7.17 0.72 -16.23
CA ASN A 377 6.06 1.65 -16.36
C ASN A 377 4.84 1.09 -15.65
N ARG A 378 4.44 1.70 -14.53
CA ARG A 378 3.33 1.24 -13.67
C ARG A 378 2.01 1.10 -14.42
N ARG A 379 1.73 1.99 -15.36
CA ARG A 379 0.53 1.91 -16.18
C ARG A 379 0.53 0.67 -17.07
N ILE A 380 1.67 0.35 -17.69
CA ILE A 380 1.80 -0.87 -18.49
C ILE A 380 1.64 -2.13 -17.62
N VAL A 381 2.23 -2.13 -16.43
CA VAL A 381 2.05 -3.24 -15.47
C VAL A 381 0.57 -3.40 -15.12
N ALA A 382 -0.11 -2.30 -14.78
CA ALA A 382 -1.54 -2.32 -14.44
C ALA A 382 -2.39 -2.85 -15.61
N ASP A 383 -2.20 -2.33 -16.83
CA ASP A 383 -2.91 -2.80 -18.02
C ASP A 383 -2.67 -4.30 -18.28
N CYS A 384 -1.44 -4.76 -18.13
CA CYS A 384 -1.11 -6.19 -18.27
C CYS A 384 -1.76 -7.04 -17.18
N THR A 385 -1.78 -6.57 -15.94
CA THR A 385 -2.43 -7.27 -14.80
C THR A 385 -3.92 -7.46 -15.07
N VAL A 386 -4.62 -6.40 -15.50
CA VAL A 386 -6.04 -6.48 -15.90
C VAL A 386 -6.24 -7.55 -16.96
N ASN A 387 -5.45 -7.54 -18.02
CA ASN A 387 -5.59 -8.50 -19.12
C ASN A 387 -5.38 -9.94 -18.66
N ILE A 388 -4.41 -10.19 -17.75
CA ILE A 388 -4.17 -11.54 -17.22
C ILE A 388 -5.33 -12.00 -16.31
N ILE A 389 -5.86 -11.11 -15.47
CA ILE A 389 -7.01 -11.45 -14.62
C ILE A 389 -8.20 -11.86 -15.49
N TYR A 390 -8.48 -11.13 -16.57
CA TYR A 390 -9.55 -11.46 -17.48
C TYR A 390 -9.25 -12.73 -18.28
N ALA A 391 -8.04 -12.93 -18.79
CA ALA A 391 -7.66 -14.16 -19.48
C ALA A 391 -7.82 -15.40 -18.56
N ALA A 392 -7.42 -15.26 -17.28
CA ALA A 392 -7.64 -16.31 -16.29
C ALA A 392 -9.13 -16.58 -16.04
N ALA A 393 -9.94 -15.52 -15.90
CA ALA A 393 -11.40 -15.63 -15.71
C ALA A 393 -12.10 -16.23 -16.94
N MET A 394 -11.57 -16.00 -18.15
CA MET A 394 -12.08 -16.56 -19.39
C MET A 394 -11.63 -18.01 -19.64
N GLY A 395 -10.74 -18.56 -18.81
CA GLY A 395 -10.17 -19.88 -19.03
C GLY A 395 -9.23 -19.94 -20.25
N GLU A 396 -8.71 -18.79 -20.69
CA GLU A 396 -7.75 -18.70 -21.79
C GLU A 396 -6.37 -19.26 -21.39
N ASP A 397 -5.50 -19.43 -22.38
CA ASP A 397 -4.10 -19.79 -22.13
C ASP A 397 -3.35 -18.67 -21.43
N ILE A 398 -3.29 -18.77 -20.09
CA ILE A 398 -2.60 -17.81 -19.24
C ILE A 398 -1.12 -17.71 -19.59
N GLN A 399 -0.47 -18.78 -20.06
CA GLN A 399 0.95 -18.74 -20.41
C GLN A 399 1.19 -17.82 -21.60
N LYS A 400 0.32 -17.84 -22.57
CA LYS A 400 0.38 -16.94 -23.73
C LYS A 400 0.15 -15.49 -23.29
N ALA A 401 -0.82 -15.26 -22.41
CA ALA A 401 -1.11 -13.93 -21.86
C ALA A 401 0.07 -13.38 -21.04
N LEU A 402 0.69 -14.21 -20.19
CA LEU A 402 1.88 -13.86 -19.40
C LEU A 402 3.07 -13.53 -20.28
N THR A 403 3.34 -14.36 -21.30
CA THR A 403 4.44 -14.12 -22.26
C THR A 403 4.31 -12.75 -22.94
N SER A 404 3.10 -12.42 -23.40
CA SER A 404 2.79 -11.12 -23.98
C SER A 404 2.96 -9.97 -22.98
N ALA A 405 2.50 -10.17 -21.75
CA ALA A 405 2.62 -9.18 -20.68
C ALA A 405 4.08 -8.89 -20.31
N PHE A 406 4.89 -9.95 -20.12
CA PHE A 406 6.31 -9.81 -19.82
C PHE A 406 7.08 -9.06 -20.91
N TYR A 407 6.82 -9.40 -22.19
CA TYR A 407 7.40 -8.67 -23.30
C TYR A 407 7.03 -7.19 -23.28
N ARG A 408 5.75 -6.84 -23.06
CA ARG A 408 5.29 -5.46 -22.98
C ARG A 408 5.91 -4.72 -21.81
N ILE A 409 5.91 -5.29 -20.61
CA ILE A 409 6.48 -4.71 -19.39
C ILE A 409 7.97 -4.42 -19.60
N TRP A 410 8.70 -5.38 -20.19
CA TRP A 410 10.13 -5.24 -20.46
C TRP A 410 10.43 -4.21 -21.55
N ARG A 411 9.67 -4.21 -22.63
CA ARG A 411 9.83 -3.25 -23.75
C ARG A 411 9.73 -1.81 -23.29
N TYR A 412 8.80 -1.51 -22.38
CA TYR A 412 8.54 -0.14 -21.89
C TYR A 412 9.23 0.17 -20.56
N ARG A 413 10.28 -0.56 -20.20
CA ARG A 413 11.09 -0.26 -19.05
C ARG A 413 11.87 1.03 -19.19
N GLN A 414 12.22 1.63 -18.07
CA GLN A 414 13.03 2.83 -18.01
C GLN A 414 14.33 2.53 -17.26
N THR A 415 15.48 2.88 -17.86
CA THR A 415 16.76 2.82 -17.17
C THR A 415 16.86 3.98 -16.18
N VAL A 416 17.18 3.69 -14.94
CA VAL A 416 17.42 4.70 -13.91
C VAL A 416 18.84 5.23 -14.09
N LYS A 417 18.97 6.46 -14.56
CA LYS A 417 20.25 7.17 -14.64
C LYS A 417 20.54 7.79 -13.28
N SER A 418 21.64 7.36 -12.63
CA SER A 418 22.11 7.98 -11.38
C SER A 418 22.53 9.44 -11.64
N GLY A 419 22.31 10.31 -10.65
CA GLY A 419 22.75 11.71 -10.72
C GLY A 419 21.84 12.66 -11.52
N ARG A 420 20.76 12.20 -12.12
CA ARG A 420 19.83 13.06 -12.83
C ARG A 420 18.82 13.69 -11.87
N THR A 421 19.13 14.84 -11.32
CA THR A 421 18.18 15.71 -10.60
C THR A 421 17.73 16.83 -11.55
N PHE A 422 16.52 16.74 -12.04
CA PHE A 422 15.90 17.89 -12.69
C PHE A 422 15.03 18.62 -11.65
N PRO A 423 15.16 19.95 -11.53
CA PRO A 423 14.18 20.71 -10.77
C PRO A 423 12.80 20.41 -11.35
N ARG A 424 11.86 20.00 -10.47
CA ARG A 424 10.48 19.79 -10.89
C ARG A 424 9.89 21.12 -11.29
N MET A 425 9.87 21.42 -12.56
CA MET A 425 9.02 22.49 -13.06
C MET A 425 7.57 22.11 -12.75
N ARG A 426 6.91 22.86 -11.90
CA ARG A 426 5.45 22.78 -11.78
C ARG A 426 4.91 23.13 -13.16
N LYS A 427 4.48 22.13 -13.92
CA LYS A 427 3.58 22.41 -15.05
C LYS A 427 2.36 23.04 -14.41
N SER A 428 2.08 24.31 -14.71
CA SER A 428 0.83 24.92 -14.32
C SER A 428 -0.28 24.03 -14.85
N SER A 429 -1.06 23.46 -13.96
CA SER A 429 -2.06 22.42 -14.27
C SER A 429 -3.29 22.99 -14.98
N HIS A 430 -3.33 24.26 -15.27
CA HIS A 430 -4.37 24.88 -16.09
C HIS A 430 -3.77 26.00 -16.95
N ARG A 431 -3.63 25.75 -18.22
CA ARG A 431 -4.03 26.80 -19.16
C ARG A 431 -5.53 26.97 -18.96
N GLY A 432 -5.92 27.88 -18.07
CA GLY A 432 -7.29 28.31 -17.99
C GLY A 432 -7.77 28.63 -19.39
N TRP A 433 -8.91 28.13 -19.76
CA TRP A 433 -9.61 28.62 -20.94
C TRP A 433 -9.60 30.14 -20.81
N LYS A 434 -8.92 30.83 -21.75
CA LYS A 434 -9.05 32.27 -21.88
C LYS A 434 -10.53 32.50 -22.15
N SER A 435 -11.27 32.94 -21.15
CA SER A 435 -12.60 33.50 -21.37
C SER A 435 -12.45 34.50 -22.49
N ARG A 436 -13.17 34.29 -23.60
CA ARG A 436 -13.23 35.23 -24.70
C ARG A 436 -13.52 36.60 -24.11
N GLY A 437 -12.61 37.52 -24.31
CA GLY A 437 -12.58 38.81 -23.66
C GLY A 437 -13.90 39.54 -23.71
N SER A 438 -14.33 40.06 -22.59
CA SER A 438 -15.21 41.21 -22.57
C SER A 438 -14.43 42.38 -23.15
N THR A 439 -14.78 42.81 -24.32
CA THR A 439 -14.41 44.09 -24.88
C THR A 439 -14.89 45.19 -23.93
N LYS A 440 -13.96 45.78 -23.20
CA LYS A 440 -14.23 47.05 -22.54
C LYS A 440 -14.58 48.08 -23.59
N LYS A 441 -15.87 48.41 -23.75
CA LYS A 441 -16.30 49.61 -24.41
C LYS A 441 -15.71 50.81 -23.64
N GLY A 442 -14.85 51.56 -24.35
CA GLY A 442 -14.35 52.84 -23.85
C GLY A 442 -15.51 53.79 -23.63
N LYS A 443 -15.49 54.46 -22.49
CA LYS A 443 -16.25 55.71 -22.30
C LYS A 443 -15.36 56.86 -22.68
N ARG A 444 -15.89 57.65 -23.59
CA ARG A 444 -15.49 59.06 -23.78
C ARG A 444 -15.85 59.87 -22.56
#